data_d75f9c0285feedc16134a127c0cffc33
#
_entry.id   d75f9c0285feedc16134a127c0cffc33
#
_cell.length_a   1.000
_cell.length_b   1.000
_cell.length_c   1.000
_cell.angle_alpha   90.00
_cell.angle_beta   90.00
_cell.angle_gamma   90.00
#
_symmetry.space_group_name_H-M   'P 1'
#
loop_
_entity.id
_entity.type
_entity.pdbx_description
1 polymer ?
#
loop_
_entity_poly.entity_id
_entity_poly.type
_entity_poly.pdbx_seq_one_letter_code
_entity_poly.pdbx_strand_id
1 'polypeptide(L)'
;MPAAPTEKETARASAAKAKAQSWPYFAAAPAQPPNVLYKALGEPENWRISGSFRPRVEGIANQFRPVPTFAANDILNSYLTTLYVEYGIKGPVRLGVELFDSRGYFQQRNSSAFTTEINALEPGQAYLNFDTGDLGGDGSKSSLTVGRFTKNIGSRRLVSRQQFRNTINAYTGLTYDWQGANRDKFTALWVMPHTRLPDDVNGLLDNGIEFDRESLNLQLFGASYTFADILGGTFELYGYGLYEQDSGTGLRSVQTRDRRLFTPGMRLARRPQVGAFDYDFEAIYQTGLARETAAATDLRDLTVSAYFVHAEVGYTLDHAWKPRLSLHYDHASGDRNNDGKFTRFDTLFGARRFEYGPTGLYGPVQRANLISPSIRAEITPSKVWDAFVAYRPLWLESATDTFAATLIRDRSGRSGTFAGHQIEGRLRYWIIPNEMILDTGLAYLAKGDFLRNAPNAPDTGDTFYGYLNTTLFF
;
A
#
# COMPACT_ATOMS: atom_id res chain seq x y z
N MET A 1 37.55 37.56 -1.50
CA MET A 1 36.88 36.51 -2.31
C MET A 1 36.43 35.43 -1.30
N PRO A 2 35.19 35.03 -1.25
CA PRO A 2 34.77 33.89 -0.45
C PRO A 2 35.39 32.61 -1.00
N ALA A 3 35.87 31.74 -0.13
CA ALA A 3 36.49 30.47 -0.50
C ALA A 3 35.48 29.58 -1.26
N ALA A 4 35.93 28.86 -2.27
CA ALA A 4 35.08 27.90 -3.00
C ALA A 4 34.60 26.82 -2.02
N PRO A 5 33.32 26.40 -2.11
CA PRO A 5 32.80 25.39 -1.23
C PRO A 5 33.58 24.07 -1.37
N THR A 6 33.86 23.43 -0.25
CA THR A 6 34.59 22.17 -0.22
C THR A 6 33.75 21.05 -0.89
N GLU A 7 34.41 20.00 -1.42
CA GLU A 7 33.72 18.82 -1.99
C GLU A 7 32.65 18.24 -1.05
N LYS A 8 32.88 18.29 0.27
CA LYS A 8 31.91 17.90 1.29
C LYS A 8 30.68 18.80 1.36
N GLU A 9 30.85 20.10 1.14
CA GLU A 9 29.75 21.07 1.11
C GLU A 9 28.95 20.95 -0.18
N THR A 10 29.63 20.71 -1.33
CA THR A 10 28.99 20.45 -2.60
C THR A 10 28.24 19.11 -2.57
N ALA A 11 28.79 18.07 -1.95
CA ALA A 11 28.12 16.78 -1.74
C ALA A 11 26.93 16.90 -0.76
N ARG A 12 27.04 17.74 0.31
CA ARG A 12 25.92 18.05 1.19
C ARG A 12 24.82 18.86 0.52
N ALA A 13 25.17 19.83 -0.33
CA ALA A 13 24.20 20.60 -1.11
C ALA A 13 23.50 19.75 -2.17
N SER A 14 24.22 18.82 -2.81
CA SER A 14 23.66 17.83 -3.75
C SER A 14 22.76 16.80 -3.03
N ALA A 15 23.15 16.31 -1.86
CA ALA A 15 22.36 15.44 -1.02
C ALA A 15 21.10 16.14 -0.45
N ALA A 16 21.20 17.45 -0.13
CA ALA A 16 20.05 18.27 0.28
C ALA A 16 19.09 18.54 -0.89
N LYS A 17 19.60 18.71 -2.12
CA LYS A 17 18.77 18.77 -3.35
C LYS A 17 18.10 17.43 -3.67
N ALA A 18 18.76 16.32 -3.41
CA ALA A 18 18.18 14.98 -3.59
C ALA A 18 17.07 14.67 -2.54
N LYS A 19 17.06 15.33 -1.38
CA LYS A 19 15.97 15.22 -0.39
C LYS A 19 14.65 15.87 -0.81
N ALA A 20 14.62 16.68 -1.85
CA ALA A 20 13.45 17.46 -2.24
C ALA A 20 12.62 16.82 -3.37
N GLN A 21 13.05 15.71 -3.95
CA GLN A 21 12.26 14.95 -4.93
C GLN A 21 11.64 13.74 -4.25
N SER A 22 10.44 13.96 -3.68
CA SER A 22 9.56 12.85 -3.35
C SER A 22 9.18 12.15 -4.64
N TRP A 23 9.37 10.84 -4.68
CA TRP A 23 8.87 9.98 -5.74
C TRP A 23 7.37 10.27 -5.98
N PRO A 24 6.91 10.52 -7.22
CA PRO A 24 5.53 10.89 -7.50
C PRO A 24 4.49 9.84 -7.08
N TYR A 25 4.91 8.58 -6.90
CA TYR A 25 4.08 7.50 -6.34
C TYR A 25 3.76 7.65 -4.85
N PHE A 26 4.60 8.33 -4.15
CA PHE A 26 4.35 8.62 -2.77
C PHE A 26 3.63 9.96 -2.79
N ALA A 27 2.28 9.94 -2.68
CA ALA A 27 1.62 11.14 -2.24
C ALA A 27 2.45 11.61 -1.06
N ALA A 28 3.27 12.61 -1.29
CA ALA A 28 3.99 13.20 -0.21
C ALA A 28 2.90 13.65 0.75
N ALA A 29 2.82 12.98 1.91
CA ALA A 29 2.45 13.75 3.06
C ALA A 29 3.33 15.01 2.95
N PRO A 30 2.79 16.22 3.10
CA PRO A 30 3.60 17.43 3.02
C PRO A 30 4.86 17.19 3.84
N ALA A 31 6.01 17.60 3.31
CA ALA A 31 7.32 17.35 3.95
C ALA A 31 7.37 17.88 5.40
N GLN A 32 6.44 18.75 5.73
CA GLN A 32 6.00 19.12 7.08
C GLN A 32 4.46 19.22 7.00
N PRO A 33 3.71 18.62 7.93
CA PRO A 33 2.29 18.87 8.03
C PRO A 33 2.11 20.39 8.16
N PRO A 34 1.08 20.96 7.52
CA PRO A 34 0.73 22.35 7.76
C PRO A 34 0.48 22.51 9.26
N ASN A 35 1.08 23.51 9.83
CA ASN A 35 0.98 23.74 11.26
C ASN A 35 -0.21 24.64 11.63
N VAL A 36 -1.30 24.61 10.84
CA VAL A 36 -2.47 25.48 11.07
C VAL A 36 -3.08 25.22 12.44
N LEU A 37 -3.36 23.95 12.74
CA LEU A 37 -3.87 23.56 14.06
C LEU A 37 -2.86 23.80 15.18
N TYR A 38 -1.60 23.43 14.96
CA TYR A 38 -0.51 23.63 15.91
C TYR A 38 -0.30 25.11 16.22
N LYS A 39 -0.33 25.99 15.20
CA LYS A 39 -0.27 27.45 15.37
C LYS A 39 -1.49 28.01 16.09
N ALA A 40 -2.68 27.55 15.75
CA ALA A 40 -3.91 27.97 16.44
C ALA A 40 -3.93 27.59 17.93
N LEU A 41 -3.21 26.51 18.30
CA LEU A 41 -3.04 26.09 19.69
C LEU A 41 -1.85 26.79 20.41
N GLY A 42 -1.21 27.79 19.77
CA GLY A 42 -0.12 28.56 20.36
C GLY A 42 1.24 27.88 20.29
N GLU A 43 1.44 26.97 19.36
CA GLU A 43 2.71 26.28 19.10
C GLU A 43 3.30 25.61 20.35
N PRO A 44 2.56 24.72 21.04
CA PRO A 44 2.98 24.17 22.33
C PRO A 44 4.30 23.42 22.19
N GLU A 45 5.28 23.81 23.00
CA GLU A 45 6.58 23.15 23.00
C GLU A 45 6.45 21.66 23.33
N ASN A 46 7.34 20.84 22.75
CA ASN A 46 7.39 19.40 22.98
C ASN A 46 6.19 18.59 22.43
N TRP A 47 5.31 19.22 21.64
CA TRP A 47 4.16 18.57 20.99
C TRP A 47 4.30 18.61 19.46
N ARG A 48 3.73 17.61 18.81
CA ARG A 48 3.37 17.62 17.38
C ARG A 48 1.88 17.34 17.27
N ILE A 49 1.16 18.21 16.59
CA ILE A 49 -0.27 18.08 16.40
C ILE A 49 -0.54 18.30 14.91
N SER A 50 -1.27 17.40 14.28
CA SER A 50 -1.63 17.50 12.87
C SER A 50 -2.89 16.71 12.59
N GLY A 51 -3.59 17.09 11.53
CA GLY A 51 -4.77 16.37 11.08
C GLY A 51 -4.95 16.48 9.59
N SER A 52 -5.92 15.75 9.07
CA SER A 52 -6.37 15.88 7.70
C SER A 52 -7.84 15.56 7.57
N PHE A 53 -8.48 16.17 6.57
CA PHE A 53 -9.83 15.86 6.14
C PHE A 53 -9.83 15.59 4.64
N ARG A 54 -10.32 14.43 4.22
CA ARG A 54 -10.33 13.99 2.82
C ARG A 54 -11.71 13.53 2.38
N PRO A 55 -12.55 14.40 1.82
CA PRO A 55 -13.71 13.99 1.04
C PRO A 55 -13.28 13.40 -0.31
N ARG A 56 -13.95 12.32 -0.73
CA ARG A 56 -13.77 11.67 -2.02
C ARG A 56 -15.10 11.24 -2.59
N VAL A 57 -15.31 11.47 -3.88
CA VAL A 57 -16.34 10.83 -4.69
C VAL A 57 -15.66 9.87 -5.65
N GLU A 58 -16.15 8.67 -5.71
CA GLU A 58 -15.70 7.66 -6.68
C GLU A 58 -16.89 6.93 -7.28
N GLY A 59 -16.75 6.54 -8.55
CA GLY A 59 -17.78 5.81 -9.28
C GLY A 59 -17.18 4.72 -10.14
N ILE A 60 -17.91 3.61 -10.25
CA ILE A 60 -17.58 2.49 -11.14
C ILE A 60 -18.77 2.14 -11.99
N ALA A 61 -18.53 1.92 -13.27
CA ALA A 61 -19.53 1.41 -14.22
C ALA A 61 -19.01 0.12 -14.86
N ASN A 62 -19.94 -0.81 -15.10
CA ASN A 62 -19.66 -2.11 -15.70
C ASN A 62 -18.63 -2.91 -14.87
N GLN A 63 -19.00 -3.24 -13.64
CA GLN A 63 -18.17 -3.99 -12.68
C GLN A 63 -17.52 -5.21 -13.33
N PHE A 64 -16.27 -5.47 -12.99
CA PHE A 64 -15.50 -6.65 -13.41
C PHE A 64 -15.64 -7.83 -12.43
N ARG A 65 -16.17 -7.63 -11.22
CA ARG A 65 -16.45 -8.69 -10.24
C ARG A 65 -17.77 -9.37 -10.55
N PRO A 66 -18.03 -10.57 -9.97
CA PRO A 66 -19.30 -11.29 -10.22
C PRO A 66 -20.54 -10.46 -9.86
N VAL A 67 -21.48 -10.35 -10.80
CA VAL A 67 -22.81 -9.74 -10.61
C VAL A 67 -23.83 -10.91 -10.52
N PRO A 68 -24.83 -10.90 -9.63
CA PRO A 68 -25.25 -9.78 -8.77
C PRO A 68 -24.58 -9.73 -7.39
N THR A 69 -23.58 -10.55 -7.11
CA THR A 69 -22.84 -10.49 -5.81
C THR A 69 -22.31 -9.10 -5.56
N PHE A 70 -21.82 -8.42 -6.60
CA PHE A 70 -21.45 -7.02 -6.58
C PHE A 70 -22.35 -6.21 -7.54
N ALA A 71 -22.59 -4.94 -7.18
CA ALA A 71 -23.34 -4.02 -8.02
C ALA A 71 -22.62 -3.81 -9.37
N ALA A 72 -23.36 -3.86 -10.47
CA ALA A 72 -22.83 -3.63 -11.81
C ALA A 72 -22.30 -2.19 -11.97
N ASN A 73 -22.97 -1.23 -11.36
CA ASN A 73 -22.55 0.16 -11.27
C ASN A 73 -22.70 0.61 -9.82
N ASP A 74 -21.80 1.46 -9.35
CA ASP A 74 -21.83 1.94 -7.99
C ASP A 74 -21.19 3.35 -7.87
N ILE A 75 -21.61 4.08 -6.84
CA ILE A 75 -21.04 5.38 -6.48
C ILE A 75 -20.83 5.41 -4.98
N LEU A 76 -19.69 5.95 -4.54
CA LEU A 76 -19.34 6.09 -3.15
C LEU A 76 -18.86 7.51 -2.87
N ASN A 77 -19.46 8.16 -1.88
CA ASN A 77 -18.88 9.30 -1.21
C ASN A 77 -18.19 8.82 0.06
N SER A 78 -16.88 8.96 0.13
CA SER A 78 -16.11 8.58 1.30
C SER A 78 -15.44 9.78 1.94
N TYR A 79 -15.31 9.72 3.26
CA TYR A 79 -14.69 10.76 4.08
C TYR A 79 -13.66 10.11 4.98
N LEU A 80 -12.46 10.68 5.03
CA LEU A 80 -11.43 10.28 5.98
C LEU A 80 -11.00 11.51 6.77
N THR A 81 -11.23 11.47 8.08
CA THR A 81 -10.68 12.45 9.01
C THR A 81 -9.58 11.79 9.82
N THR A 82 -8.45 12.45 10.01
CA THR A 82 -7.37 12.00 10.89
C THR A 82 -6.98 13.11 11.85
N LEU A 83 -6.68 12.74 13.08
CA LEU A 83 -6.08 13.64 14.09
C LEU A 83 -4.93 12.91 14.75
N TYR A 84 -3.74 13.44 14.64
CA TYR A 84 -2.52 12.90 15.23
C TYR A 84 -1.92 13.86 16.24
N VAL A 85 -1.58 13.33 17.41
CA VAL A 85 -0.93 14.06 18.50
C VAL A 85 0.27 13.25 18.99
N GLU A 86 1.42 13.87 19.10
CA GLU A 86 2.62 13.28 19.70
C GLU A 86 3.19 14.24 20.73
N TYR A 87 3.48 13.71 21.92
CA TYR A 87 4.13 14.40 23.02
C TYR A 87 5.52 13.84 23.27
N GLY A 88 6.43 14.65 23.79
CA GLY A 88 7.78 14.21 24.12
C GLY A 88 8.78 14.32 22.96
N ILE A 89 8.49 15.12 21.92
CA ILE A 89 9.32 15.21 20.71
C ILE A 89 10.77 15.72 20.96
N LYS A 90 11.00 16.40 22.07
CA LYS A 90 12.33 16.88 22.50
C LYS A 90 13.05 15.91 23.44
N GLY A 91 12.36 14.87 23.91
CA GLY A 91 12.88 13.90 24.89
C GLY A 91 13.18 12.52 24.28
N PRO A 92 13.76 11.61 25.09
CA PRO A 92 14.03 10.25 24.64
C PRO A 92 12.78 9.36 24.60
N VAL A 93 11.67 9.80 25.19
CA VAL A 93 10.40 9.06 25.20
C VAL A 93 9.31 9.91 24.58
N ARG A 94 8.62 9.33 23.60
CA ARG A 94 7.50 9.96 22.89
C ARG A 94 6.24 9.13 23.05
N LEU A 95 5.13 9.80 23.27
CA LEU A 95 3.78 9.22 23.27
C LEU A 95 3.05 9.72 22.02
N GLY A 96 2.62 8.81 21.14
CA GLY A 96 1.86 9.15 19.94
C GLY A 96 0.47 8.54 19.96
N VAL A 97 -0.53 9.34 19.59
CA VAL A 97 -1.94 8.91 19.43
C VAL A 97 -2.47 9.43 18.10
N GLU A 98 -3.16 8.58 17.35
CA GLU A 98 -3.90 8.97 16.15
C GLU A 98 -5.31 8.40 16.19
N LEU A 99 -6.28 9.25 15.97
CA LEU A 99 -7.66 8.85 15.69
C LEU A 99 -7.91 9.04 14.20
N PHE A 100 -8.64 8.11 13.59
CA PHE A 100 -9.19 8.31 12.26
C PHE A 100 -10.66 7.91 12.22
N ASP A 101 -11.39 8.56 11.30
CA ASP A 101 -12.80 8.31 11.05
C ASP A 101 -13.02 8.16 9.55
N SER A 102 -13.31 6.93 9.11
CA SER A 102 -13.50 6.58 7.70
C SER A 102 -14.93 6.19 7.45
N ARG A 103 -15.67 7.04 6.73
CA ARG A 103 -17.10 6.85 6.46
C ARG A 103 -17.39 6.77 4.97
N GLY A 104 -18.45 6.02 4.62
CA GLY A 104 -18.95 5.86 3.26
C GLY A 104 -20.45 6.11 3.17
N TYR A 105 -20.89 6.72 2.06
CA TYR A 105 -22.28 7.06 1.80
C TYR A 105 -22.63 6.84 0.33
N PHE A 106 -23.90 6.58 0.05
CA PHE A 106 -24.48 6.38 -1.28
C PHE A 106 -24.08 5.10 -2.01
N GLN A 107 -23.25 4.24 -1.40
CA GLN A 107 -22.93 2.92 -1.96
C GLN A 107 -24.17 2.01 -1.95
N GLN A 108 -24.23 1.12 -2.91
CA GLN A 108 -25.26 0.10 -2.96
C GLN A 108 -25.05 -0.97 -1.88
N ARG A 109 -26.12 -1.70 -1.50
CA ARG A 109 -26.04 -2.78 -0.51
C ARG A 109 -25.03 -3.87 -0.88
N ASN A 110 -24.89 -4.15 -2.18
CA ASN A 110 -23.92 -5.09 -2.75
C ASN A 110 -22.70 -4.36 -3.36
N SER A 111 -22.31 -3.23 -2.78
CA SER A 111 -21.11 -2.49 -3.14
C SER A 111 -19.85 -3.33 -3.02
N SER A 112 -18.82 -2.97 -3.76
CA SER A 112 -17.45 -3.42 -3.51
C SER A 112 -16.70 -2.57 -2.48
N ALA A 113 -17.36 -1.61 -1.85
CA ALA A 113 -16.86 -0.87 -0.69
C ALA A 113 -17.04 -1.69 0.59
N PHE A 114 -15.93 -2.13 1.16
CA PHE A 114 -15.89 -2.93 2.38
C PHE A 114 -15.07 -2.22 3.48
N THR A 115 -14.54 -2.98 4.39
CA THR A 115 -13.60 -2.53 5.46
C THR A 115 -12.36 -1.79 4.94
N THR A 116 -12.12 -1.77 3.64
CA THR A 116 -11.09 -0.95 3.01
C THR A 116 -11.51 0.51 2.81
N GLU A 117 -12.82 0.80 2.90
CA GLU A 117 -13.36 2.13 2.69
C GLU A 117 -14.12 2.66 3.91
N ILE A 118 -14.63 1.77 4.78
CA ILE A 118 -15.45 2.12 5.95
C ILE A 118 -14.83 1.53 7.21
N ASN A 119 -14.57 2.38 8.20
CA ASN A 119 -14.09 2.06 9.54
C ASN A 119 -14.23 3.33 10.39
N ALA A 120 -15.40 3.49 11.03
CA ALA A 120 -15.77 4.72 11.70
C ALA A 120 -15.15 4.80 13.10
N LEU A 121 -14.51 5.95 13.37
CA LEU A 121 -13.96 6.34 14.67
C LEU A 121 -13.03 5.29 15.30
N GLU A 122 -11.90 5.08 14.66
CA GLU A 122 -10.92 4.07 15.08
C GLU A 122 -9.65 4.71 15.65
N PRO A 123 -9.09 4.22 16.78
CA PRO A 123 -7.75 4.59 17.21
C PRO A 123 -6.70 3.93 16.30
N GLY A 124 -6.21 4.68 15.32
CA GLY A 124 -5.22 4.21 14.34
C GLY A 124 -3.84 3.98 14.94
N GLN A 125 -3.46 4.79 15.94
CA GLN A 125 -2.20 4.66 16.67
C GLN A 125 -2.37 5.04 18.14
N ALA A 126 -1.68 4.30 19.02
CA ALA A 126 -1.50 4.58 20.45
C ALA A 126 -0.21 3.87 20.89
N TYR A 127 0.91 4.59 20.95
CA TYR A 127 2.21 3.99 21.16
C TYR A 127 3.13 4.82 22.05
N LEU A 128 4.12 4.13 22.62
CA LEU A 128 5.33 4.72 23.18
C LEU A 128 6.49 4.46 22.23
N ASN A 129 7.29 5.48 21.97
CA ASN A 129 8.55 5.36 21.23
C ASN A 129 9.70 5.79 22.14
N PHE A 130 10.72 4.95 22.23
CA PHE A 130 11.92 5.16 23.01
C PHE A 130 13.07 5.43 22.04
N ASP A 131 13.65 6.63 22.09
CA ASP A 131 14.91 6.93 21.42
C ASP A 131 16.03 6.22 22.17
N THR A 132 16.68 5.27 21.53
CA THR A 132 17.76 4.46 22.10
C THR A 132 19.14 4.99 21.69
N GLY A 133 19.18 6.18 21.06
CA GLY A 133 20.40 6.90 20.72
C GLY A 133 21.27 6.15 19.69
N ASP A 134 22.55 6.12 19.96
CA ASP A 134 23.59 5.50 19.14
C ASP A 134 23.88 4.03 19.49
N LEU A 135 22.87 3.34 20.03
CA LEU A 135 22.94 1.90 20.26
C LEU A 135 23.19 1.16 18.93
N GLY A 136 24.39 0.72 18.69
CA GLY A 136 24.81 0.12 17.43
C GLY A 136 25.92 0.87 16.71
N GLY A 137 26.56 1.84 17.38
CA GLY A 137 27.78 2.52 16.95
C GLY A 137 27.65 4.04 16.84
N ASP A 138 28.78 4.70 16.99
CA ASP A 138 28.88 6.17 16.98
C ASP A 138 28.24 6.79 15.74
N GLY A 139 27.38 7.79 15.94
CA GLY A 139 26.67 8.50 14.87
C GLY A 139 25.47 7.75 14.31
N SER A 140 25.13 6.57 14.85
CA SER A 140 23.88 5.89 14.53
C SER A 140 22.69 6.55 15.25
N LYS A 141 21.48 6.18 14.83
CA LYS A 141 20.22 6.55 15.48
C LYS A 141 19.34 5.33 15.55
N SER A 142 18.75 5.08 16.71
CA SER A 142 17.87 3.96 16.88
C SER A 142 16.67 4.29 17.77
N SER A 143 15.58 3.55 17.60
CA SER A 143 14.39 3.68 18.44
C SER A 143 13.60 2.39 18.52
N LEU A 144 12.94 2.18 19.64
CA LEU A 144 11.99 1.11 19.90
C LEU A 144 10.59 1.72 20.03
N THR A 145 9.63 1.24 19.24
CA THR A 145 8.22 1.61 19.37
C THR A 145 7.42 0.41 19.88
N VAL A 146 6.56 0.65 20.88
CA VAL A 146 5.69 -0.36 21.49
C VAL A 146 4.26 0.17 21.57
N GLY A 147 3.30 -0.65 21.24
CA GLY A 147 1.88 -0.33 21.25
C GLY A 147 1.23 -0.50 19.88
N ARG A 148 0.21 0.30 19.58
CA ARG A 148 -0.48 0.34 18.29
C ARG A 148 0.14 1.42 17.42
N PHE A 149 0.62 1.04 16.24
CA PHE A 149 1.27 1.97 15.31
C PHE A 149 1.04 1.58 13.85
N THR A 150 1.37 2.48 12.93
CA THR A 150 1.38 2.20 11.50
C THR A 150 2.81 2.06 11.00
N LYS A 151 3.05 1.24 9.99
CA LYS A 151 4.39 0.98 9.45
C LYS A 151 4.39 0.92 7.94
N ASN A 152 5.43 1.52 7.34
CA ASN A 152 5.81 1.33 5.95
C ASN A 152 7.23 0.79 5.91
N ILE A 153 7.46 -0.36 5.28
CA ILE A 153 8.79 -0.97 5.19
C ILE A 153 9.15 -1.17 3.72
N GLY A 154 10.39 -0.84 3.38
CA GLY A 154 10.98 -1.04 2.06
C GLY A 154 10.13 -0.47 0.93
N SER A 155 9.80 -1.32 -0.03
CA SER A 155 8.91 -1.00 -1.16
C SER A 155 7.45 -0.78 -0.75
N ARG A 156 7.05 -1.15 0.45
CA ARG A 156 5.65 -1.20 0.93
C ARG A 156 4.79 -2.26 0.23
N ARG A 157 5.42 -3.17 -0.50
CA ARG A 157 4.71 -4.25 -1.21
C ARG A 157 4.19 -5.32 -0.26
N LEU A 158 4.80 -5.48 0.93
CA LEU A 158 4.41 -6.48 1.94
C LEU A 158 3.89 -5.87 3.24
N VAL A 159 4.44 -4.74 3.70
CA VAL A 159 4.04 -4.05 4.93
C VAL A 159 3.82 -2.57 4.64
N SER A 160 2.59 -2.09 4.81
CA SER A 160 2.23 -0.70 4.51
C SER A 160 1.07 -0.19 5.35
N ARG A 161 1.13 1.09 5.72
CA ARG A 161 0.02 1.83 6.31
C ARG A 161 -1.21 1.92 5.37
N GLN A 162 -1.03 1.89 4.05
CA GLN A 162 -1.99 2.31 3.02
C GLN A 162 -2.20 3.83 3.00
N GLN A 163 -2.47 4.37 1.81
CA GLN A 163 -2.66 5.82 1.66
C GLN A 163 -3.83 6.18 0.77
N PHE A 164 -4.11 5.39 -0.25
CA PHE A 164 -5.22 5.66 -1.17
C PHE A 164 -6.55 5.19 -0.60
N ARG A 165 -6.60 4.00 -0.01
CA ARG A 165 -7.80 3.49 0.66
C ARG A 165 -8.32 4.51 1.65
N ASN A 166 -9.61 4.44 1.94
CA ASN A 166 -10.19 5.31 2.96
C ASN A 166 -9.82 4.85 4.38
N THR A 167 -9.41 3.59 4.56
CA THR A 167 -8.94 3.03 5.82
C THR A 167 -7.43 2.78 5.82
N ILE A 168 -6.84 2.68 6.99
CA ILE A 168 -5.41 2.43 7.19
C ILE A 168 -5.14 1.03 7.75
N ASN A 169 -3.94 0.50 7.53
CA ASN A 169 -3.48 -0.69 8.24
C ASN A 169 -2.74 -0.25 9.51
N ALA A 170 -3.19 -0.75 10.65
CA ALA A 170 -2.54 -0.59 11.94
C ALA A 170 -2.06 -1.94 12.48
N TYR A 171 -1.09 -1.89 13.39
CA TYR A 171 -0.42 -3.04 13.97
C TYR A 171 -0.21 -2.80 15.45
N THR A 172 -0.51 -3.78 16.31
CA THR A 172 -0.17 -3.76 17.74
C THR A 172 1.02 -4.68 18.00
N GLY A 173 2.04 -4.17 18.68
CA GLY A 173 3.24 -4.93 18.99
C GLY A 173 4.45 -4.06 19.21
N LEU A 174 5.60 -4.47 18.66
CA LEU A 174 6.85 -3.74 18.78
C LEU A 174 7.59 -3.65 17.44
N THR A 175 8.31 -2.55 17.23
CA THR A 175 9.24 -2.38 16.10
C THR A 175 10.49 -1.65 16.56
N TYR A 176 11.64 -2.14 16.15
CA TYR A 176 12.94 -1.50 16.35
C TYR A 176 13.43 -0.97 15.01
N ASP A 177 13.83 0.29 14.99
CA ASP A 177 14.40 0.97 13.83
C ASP A 177 15.78 1.47 14.16
N TRP A 178 16.75 1.19 13.28
CA TRP A 178 18.11 1.66 13.37
C TRP A 178 18.56 2.26 12.03
N GLN A 179 19.36 3.32 12.12
CA GLN A 179 20.06 3.92 10.98
C GLN A 179 21.50 4.20 11.34
N GLY A 180 22.43 3.57 10.63
CA GLY A 180 23.87 3.76 10.79
C GLY A 180 24.36 5.12 10.28
N ALA A 181 25.55 5.50 10.70
CA ALA A 181 26.24 6.70 10.22
C ALA A 181 26.49 6.67 8.71
N ASN A 182 26.68 5.49 8.13
CA ASN A 182 26.80 5.23 6.69
C ASN A 182 25.44 5.26 5.94
N ARG A 183 24.34 5.57 6.63
CA ARG A 183 22.95 5.60 6.11
C ARG A 183 22.31 4.24 5.86
N ASP A 184 22.94 3.15 6.19
CA ASP A 184 22.31 1.84 6.24
C ASP A 184 21.13 1.87 7.22
N LYS A 185 20.14 1.00 6.98
CA LYS A 185 18.97 0.93 7.84
C LYS A 185 18.67 -0.50 8.22
N PHE A 186 18.21 -0.69 9.43
CA PHE A 186 17.66 -1.94 9.91
C PHE A 186 16.31 -1.69 10.55
N THR A 187 15.33 -2.55 10.24
CA THR A 187 14.02 -2.57 10.90
C THR A 187 13.72 -4.01 11.27
N ALA A 188 13.34 -4.23 12.53
CA ALA A 188 12.75 -5.48 12.98
C ALA A 188 11.39 -5.22 13.61
N LEU A 189 10.45 -6.18 13.47
CA LEU A 189 9.12 -6.08 14.05
C LEU A 189 8.59 -7.44 14.50
N TRP A 190 7.74 -7.40 15.51
CA TRP A 190 6.80 -8.44 15.89
C TRP A 190 5.47 -7.77 16.21
N VAL A 191 4.43 -8.06 15.45
CA VAL A 191 3.16 -7.33 15.52
C VAL A 191 1.96 -8.25 15.26
N MET A 192 0.82 -7.84 15.77
CA MET A 192 -0.51 -8.34 15.43
C MET A 192 -1.17 -7.35 14.47
N PRO A 193 -1.32 -7.68 13.17
CA PRO A 193 -2.10 -6.88 12.24
C PRO A 193 -3.57 -6.82 12.65
N HIS A 194 -4.18 -5.66 12.48
CA HIS A 194 -5.59 -5.47 12.88
C HIS A 194 -6.56 -6.00 11.84
N THR A 195 -7.60 -6.66 12.31
CA THR A 195 -8.81 -7.00 11.56
C THR A 195 -9.80 -5.85 11.68
N ARG A 196 -10.12 -5.21 10.57
CA ARG A 196 -11.01 -4.05 10.53
C ARG A 196 -12.48 -4.45 10.70
N LEU A 197 -13.20 -3.61 11.44
CA LEU A 197 -14.62 -3.76 11.76
C LEU A 197 -15.38 -2.42 11.53
N PRO A 198 -16.73 -2.45 11.37
CA PRO A 198 -17.53 -3.66 11.16
C PRO A 198 -17.20 -4.34 9.83
N ASP A 199 -17.43 -5.66 9.73
CA ASP A 199 -17.22 -6.44 8.52
C ASP A 199 -18.53 -7.02 7.92
N ASP A 200 -19.65 -6.74 8.54
CA ASP A 200 -20.98 -7.09 8.05
C ASP A 200 -21.61 -5.94 7.22
N VAL A 201 -22.51 -6.32 6.30
CA VAL A 201 -23.11 -5.39 5.36
C VAL A 201 -23.89 -4.25 6.04
N ASN A 202 -24.62 -4.52 7.12
CA ASN A 202 -25.43 -3.49 7.78
C ASN A 202 -24.53 -2.51 8.54
N GLY A 203 -23.55 -3.02 9.28
CA GLY A 203 -22.57 -2.20 9.98
C GLY A 203 -21.79 -1.28 9.00
N LEU A 204 -21.41 -1.79 7.83
CA LEU A 204 -20.74 -0.99 6.79
C LEU A 204 -21.66 0.10 6.20
N LEU A 205 -22.94 -0.23 5.91
CA LEU A 205 -23.89 0.75 5.36
C LEU A 205 -24.25 1.84 6.37
N ASP A 206 -24.34 1.49 7.65
CA ASP A 206 -24.70 2.41 8.74
C ASP A 206 -23.49 3.18 9.28
N ASN A 207 -22.29 2.98 8.74
CA ASN A 207 -21.03 3.51 9.30
C ASN A 207 -20.92 3.19 10.80
N GLY A 208 -21.20 1.94 11.17
CA GLY A 208 -21.18 1.46 12.54
C GLY A 208 -19.81 1.67 13.18
N ILE A 209 -19.80 2.05 14.47
CA ILE A 209 -18.57 2.19 15.24
C ILE A 209 -18.31 0.85 15.93
N GLU A 210 -17.31 0.15 15.47
CA GLU A 210 -16.82 -1.10 16.06
C GLU A 210 -15.29 -1.10 15.93
N PHE A 211 -14.59 -1.18 17.09
CA PHE A 211 -13.14 -1.12 17.11
C PHE A 211 -12.49 -2.34 16.48
N ASP A 212 -11.44 -2.09 15.72
CA ASP A 212 -10.61 -3.13 15.12
C ASP A 212 -10.07 -4.10 16.16
N ARG A 213 -9.93 -5.36 15.77
CA ARG A 213 -9.43 -6.42 16.64
C ARG A 213 -8.00 -6.81 16.27
N GLU A 214 -7.17 -6.97 17.27
CA GLU A 214 -5.90 -7.68 17.21
C GLU A 214 -6.00 -9.05 17.91
N SER A 215 -5.21 -10.00 17.45
CA SER A 215 -5.19 -11.35 18.02
C SER A 215 -3.80 -11.97 17.88
N LEU A 216 -3.39 -12.72 18.91
CA LEU A 216 -2.20 -13.58 18.84
C LEU A 216 -2.35 -14.72 17.81
N ASN A 217 -3.56 -14.95 17.29
CA ASN A 217 -3.81 -15.86 16.19
C ASN A 217 -3.51 -15.25 14.80
N LEU A 218 -3.13 -13.97 14.76
CA LEU A 218 -2.62 -13.32 13.54
C LEU A 218 -1.38 -12.52 13.90
N GLN A 219 -0.21 -13.03 13.57
CA GLN A 219 1.07 -12.40 13.88
C GLN A 219 1.91 -12.23 12.63
N LEU A 220 2.55 -11.07 12.52
CA LEU A 220 3.57 -10.77 11.51
C LEU A 220 4.87 -10.42 12.23
N PHE A 221 5.96 -11.05 11.85
CA PHE A 221 7.28 -10.78 12.41
C PHE A 221 8.36 -10.86 11.34
N GLY A 222 9.49 -10.23 11.58
CA GLY A 222 10.62 -10.28 10.65
C GLY A 222 11.50 -9.05 10.72
N ALA A 223 12.39 -8.96 9.75
CA ALA A 223 13.35 -7.87 9.67
C ALA A 223 13.70 -7.52 8.21
N SER A 224 14.18 -6.29 8.03
CA SER A 224 14.83 -5.84 6.80
C SER A 224 16.12 -5.10 7.11
N TYR A 225 17.11 -5.24 6.23
CA TYR A 225 18.35 -4.48 6.22
C TYR A 225 18.54 -3.83 4.86
N THR A 226 18.76 -2.52 4.85
CA THR A 226 18.98 -1.73 3.63
C THR A 226 20.39 -1.20 3.62
N PHE A 227 21.19 -1.66 2.69
CA PHE A 227 22.53 -1.13 2.39
C PHE A 227 22.37 0.15 1.57
N ALA A 228 22.99 1.22 2.03
CA ALA A 228 23.02 2.48 1.30
C ALA A 228 24.11 2.47 0.22
N ASP A 229 23.95 3.35 -0.77
CA ASP A 229 24.96 3.64 -1.81
C ASP A 229 25.40 2.44 -2.68
N ILE A 230 24.54 1.46 -2.86
CA ILE A 230 24.77 0.35 -3.77
C ILE A 230 24.31 0.74 -5.19
N LEU A 231 25.25 0.76 -6.16
CA LEU A 231 24.99 1.13 -7.56
C LEU A 231 24.26 2.48 -7.72
N GLY A 232 24.54 3.45 -6.83
CA GLY A 232 23.91 4.77 -6.81
C GLY A 232 22.47 4.76 -6.24
N GLY A 233 22.06 3.69 -5.65
CA GLY A 233 20.76 3.47 -5.00
C GLY A 233 20.90 2.74 -3.68
N THR A 234 20.00 1.82 -3.40
CA THR A 234 19.96 0.99 -2.17
C THR A 234 19.76 -0.47 -2.53
N PHE A 235 20.36 -1.37 -1.74
CA PHE A 235 20.07 -2.79 -1.79
C PHE A 235 19.44 -3.20 -0.46
N GLU A 236 18.29 -3.88 -0.51
CA GLU A 236 17.55 -4.33 0.65
C GLU A 236 17.43 -5.84 0.67
N LEU A 237 17.70 -6.45 1.84
CA LEU A 237 17.40 -7.85 2.14
C LEU A 237 16.39 -7.90 3.28
N TYR A 238 15.41 -8.79 3.18
CA TYR A 238 14.41 -8.93 4.22
C TYR A 238 13.83 -10.34 4.30
N GLY A 239 13.21 -10.63 5.45
CA GLY A 239 12.45 -11.86 5.65
C GLY A 239 11.32 -11.61 6.62
N TYR A 240 10.10 -12.03 6.26
CA TYR A 240 8.90 -11.91 7.10
C TYR A 240 8.25 -13.26 7.33
N GLY A 241 7.85 -13.51 8.58
CA GLY A 241 7.02 -14.64 8.98
C GLY A 241 5.58 -14.19 9.20
N LEU A 242 4.61 -14.93 8.68
CA LEU A 242 3.20 -14.80 9.01
C LEU A 242 2.73 -16.05 9.72
N TYR A 243 2.09 -15.87 10.86
CA TYR A 243 1.37 -16.91 11.59
C TYR A 243 -0.09 -16.52 11.72
N GLU A 244 -0.98 -17.37 11.21
CA GLU A 244 -2.42 -17.18 11.26
C GLU A 244 -3.10 -18.49 11.63
N GLN A 245 -4.07 -18.44 12.51
CA GLN A 245 -4.92 -19.58 12.91
C GLN A 245 -6.37 -19.15 13.03
N ASP A 246 -7.25 -20.14 12.93
CA ASP A 246 -8.66 -19.98 13.29
C ASP A 246 -8.77 -19.48 14.74
N SER A 247 -9.73 -18.61 15.02
CA SER A 247 -9.91 -18.03 16.35
C SER A 247 -11.38 -17.88 16.70
N GLY A 248 -11.65 -17.85 18.01
CA GLY A 248 -12.99 -17.70 18.55
C GLY A 248 -13.85 -18.96 18.47
N THR A 249 -15.08 -18.87 18.96
CA THR A 249 -16.07 -19.95 18.98
C THR A 249 -17.47 -19.42 18.69
N GLY A 250 -18.32 -20.23 18.08
CA GLY A 250 -19.71 -19.87 17.76
C GLY A 250 -19.79 -18.72 16.74
N LEU A 251 -20.66 -17.76 16.97
CA LEU A 251 -20.87 -16.61 16.09
C LEU A 251 -19.69 -15.63 16.01
N ARG A 252 -18.69 -15.77 16.89
CA ARG A 252 -17.46 -14.97 16.89
C ARG A 252 -16.26 -15.73 16.34
N SER A 253 -16.47 -16.90 15.75
CA SER A 253 -15.38 -17.65 15.14
C SER A 253 -14.90 -16.95 13.86
N VAL A 254 -13.58 -16.79 13.75
CA VAL A 254 -12.92 -16.31 12.54
C VAL A 254 -12.27 -17.52 11.89
N GLN A 255 -12.75 -17.88 10.70
CA GLN A 255 -12.17 -18.93 9.88
C GLN A 255 -11.11 -18.31 8.98
N THR A 256 -9.96 -18.96 8.92
CA THR A 256 -8.80 -18.48 8.17
C THR A 256 -8.25 -19.60 7.26
N ARG A 257 -7.23 -19.28 6.49
CA ARG A 257 -6.50 -20.27 5.70
C ARG A 257 -5.35 -20.91 6.48
N ASP A 258 -5.26 -20.68 7.78
CA ASP A 258 -4.22 -21.22 8.68
C ASP A 258 -2.81 -21.02 8.11
N ARG A 259 -2.50 -19.78 7.71
CA ARG A 259 -1.26 -19.46 6.99
C ARG A 259 -0.07 -19.43 7.95
N ARG A 260 0.93 -20.23 7.66
CA ARG A 260 2.24 -20.25 8.34
C ARG A 260 3.31 -20.04 7.28
N LEU A 261 3.58 -18.78 6.95
CA LEU A 261 4.39 -18.40 5.81
C LEU A 261 5.75 -17.84 6.25
N PHE A 262 6.78 -18.12 5.47
CA PHE A 262 8.05 -17.40 5.48
C PHE A 262 8.26 -16.75 4.11
N THR A 263 8.57 -15.45 4.11
CA THR A 263 8.64 -14.61 2.91
C THR A 263 9.98 -13.87 2.86
N PRO A 264 11.06 -14.50 2.39
CA PRO A 264 12.32 -13.83 2.06
C PRO A 264 12.19 -13.02 0.78
N GLY A 265 12.93 -11.91 0.72
CA GLY A 265 13.01 -11.09 -0.48
C GLY A 265 14.24 -10.20 -0.51
N MET A 266 14.52 -9.69 -1.71
CA MET A 266 15.59 -8.72 -1.95
C MET A 266 15.13 -7.66 -2.94
N ARG A 267 15.66 -6.45 -2.78
CA ARG A 267 15.33 -5.32 -3.65
C ARG A 267 16.57 -4.47 -3.93
N LEU A 268 16.76 -4.07 -5.19
CA LEU A 268 17.74 -3.09 -5.63
C LEU A 268 16.99 -1.92 -6.26
N ALA A 269 17.13 -0.71 -5.71
CA ALA A 269 16.38 0.43 -6.19
C ALA A 269 17.21 1.73 -6.20
N ARG A 270 17.04 2.50 -7.27
CA ARG A 270 17.57 3.85 -7.42
C ARG A 270 16.41 4.79 -7.73
N ARG A 271 16.32 5.88 -6.96
CA ARG A 271 15.24 6.87 -7.14
C ARG A 271 15.41 7.67 -8.44
N PRO A 272 14.32 8.11 -9.08
CA PRO A 272 14.35 9.01 -10.23
C PRO A 272 15.16 10.28 -9.96
N GLN A 273 16.00 10.65 -10.92
CA GLN A 273 16.77 11.87 -10.94
C GLN A 273 16.77 12.44 -12.37
N VAL A 274 16.68 13.77 -12.48
CA VAL A 274 16.72 14.45 -13.79
C VAL A 274 18.02 14.14 -14.51
N GLY A 275 17.94 13.77 -15.77
CA GLY A 275 19.08 13.42 -16.63
C GLY A 275 19.69 12.05 -16.33
N ALA A 276 19.00 11.18 -15.58
CA ALA A 276 19.55 9.89 -15.21
C ALA A 276 18.51 8.75 -15.29
N PHE A 277 19.03 7.52 -15.47
CA PHE A 277 18.25 6.32 -15.31
C PHE A 277 17.97 6.05 -13.83
N ASP A 278 16.80 5.52 -13.56
CA ASP A 278 16.39 4.96 -12.28
C ASP A 278 15.89 3.53 -12.48
N TYR A 279 15.81 2.77 -11.40
CA TYR A 279 15.37 1.39 -11.44
C TYR A 279 14.80 0.93 -10.09
N ASP A 280 13.94 -0.09 -10.14
CA ASP A 280 13.42 -0.84 -8.99
C ASP A 280 13.28 -2.31 -9.39
N PHE A 281 14.12 -3.18 -8.82
CA PHE A 281 14.09 -4.62 -9.01
C PHE A 281 13.83 -5.29 -7.67
N GLU A 282 12.75 -6.07 -7.56
CA GLU A 282 12.43 -6.80 -6.34
C GLU A 282 12.04 -8.24 -6.67
N ALA A 283 12.62 -9.19 -5.92
CA ALA A 283 12.30 -10.60 -6.01
C ALA A 283 11.90 -11.11 -4.62
N ILE A 284 10.75 -11.79 -4.55
CA ILE A 284 10.17 -12.30 -3.32
C ILE A 284 9.79 -13.76 -3.53
N TYR A 285 10.12 -14.60 -2.57
CA TYR A 285 9.69 -15.99 -2.51
C TYR A 285 8.86 -16.23 -1.26
N GLN A 286 7.87 -17.12 -1.32
CA GLN A 286 7.08 -17.53 -0.17
C GLN A 286 7.07 -19.03 -0.04
N THR A 287 7.29 -19.51 1.18
CA THR A 287 7.20 -20.92 1.54
C THR A 287 6.50 -21.08 2.88
N GLY A 288 6.11 -22.31 3.20
CA GLY A 288 5.40 -22.62 4.43
C GLY A 288 4.19 -23.51 4.21
N LEU A 289 3.15 -23.30 4.97
CA LEU A 289 1.90 -24.04 4.92
C LEU A 289 0.70 -23.08 4.82
N ALA A 290 -0.33 -23.49 4.09
CA ALA A 290 -1.64 -22.80 4.07
C ALA A 290 -2.72 -23.78 3.62
N ARG A 291 -3.98 -23.56 4.04
CA ARG A 291 -5.14 -24.25 3.47
C ARG A 291 -5.53 -23.63 2.11
N GLU A 292 -6.19 -24.39 1.25
CA GLU A 292 -6.68 -23.87 -0.03
C GLU A 292 -7.75 -22.79 0.20
N THR A 293 -8.63 -22.98 1.18
CA THR A 293 -9.75 -22.09 1.50
C THR A 293 -9.79 -21.75 3.00
N ALA A 294 -10.61 -20.78 3.37
CA ALA A 294 -10.96 -20.49 4.77
C ALA A 294 -12.23 -21.23 5.23
N ALA A 295 -12.70 -22.26 4.50
CA ALA A 295 -13.87 -23.03 4.92
C ALA A 295 -13.54 -23.88 6.15
N ALA A 296 -14.44 -23.94 7.12
CA ALA A 296 -14.27 -24.74 8.35
C ALA A 296 -14.03 -26.25 8.08
N THR A 297 -14.44 -26.74 6.91
CA THR A 297 -14.24 -28.12 6.47
C THR A 297 -12.91 -28.37 5.79
N ASP A 298 -12.17 -27.30 5.43
CA ASP A 298 -10.86 -27.41 4.81
C ASP A 298 -9.78 -27.45 5.89
N LEU A 299 -9.38 -28.65 6.26
CA LEU A 299 -8.39 -28.91 7.30
C LEU A 299 -7.02 -29.35 6.72
N ARG A 300 -6.89 -29.35 5.39
CA ARG A 300 -5.69 -29.83 4.72
C ARG A 300 -4.67 -28.73 4.57
N ASP A 301 -3.52 -28.88 5.21
CA ASP A 301 -2.34 -28.06 4.95
C ASP A 301 -1.68 -28.41 3.63
N LEU A 302 -1.51 -27.42 2.76
CA LEU A 302 -0.75 -27.51 1.52
C LEU A 302 0.60 -26.82 1.70
N THR A 303 1.64 -27.38 1.09
CA THR A 303 2.95 -26.71 1.06
C THR A 303 2.87 -25.48 0.14
N VAL A 304 3.25 -24.33 0.67
CA VAL A 304 3.30 -23.07 -0.10
C VAL A 304 4.63 -23.00 -0.86
N SER A 305 4.54 -22.63 -2.15
CA SER A 305 5.69 -22.32 -3.00
C SER A 305 5.28 -21.26 -4.01
N ALA A 306 5.40 -20.01 -3.62
CA ALA A 306 4.91 -18.87 -4.40
C ALA A 306 6.00 -17.81 -4.59
N TYR A 307 5.88 -16.99 -5.61
CA TYR A 307 6.87 -15.95 -5.90
C TYR A 307 6.24 -14.69 -6.49
N PHE A 308 6.96 -13.59 -6.33
CA PHE A 308 6.69 -12.33 -7.01
C PHE A 308 8.01 -11.70 -7.48
N VAL A 309 8.00 -11.21 -8.71
CA VAL A 309 9.10 -10.44 -9.30
C VAL A 309 8.56 -9.12 -9.82
N HIS A 310 9.24 -8.05 -9.48
CA HIS A 310 9.03 -6.72 -10.04
C HIS A 310 10.30 -6.21 -10.69
N ALA A 311 10.18 -5.61 -11.87
CA ALA A 311 11.25 -4.91 -12.54
C ALA A 311 10.72 -3.58 -13.09
N GLU A 312 11.41 -2.51 -12.79
CA GLU A 312 11.14 -1.18 -13.32
C GLU A 312 12.45 -0.52 -13.75
N VAL A 313 12.44 0.11 -14.93
CA VAL A 313 13.51 0.99 -15.41
C VAL A 313 12.86 2.26 -15.93
N GLY A 314 13.36 3.42 -15.49
CA GLY A 314 12.87 4.72 -15.89
C GLY A 314 14.00 5.68 -16.27
N TYR A 315 13.64 6.71 -17.02
CA TYR A 315 14.53 7.83 -17.33
C TYR A 315 13.77 9.14 -17.22
N THR A 316 14.32 10.10 -16.51
CA THR A 316 13.74 11.45 -16.38
C THR A 316 14.52 12.42 -17.26
N LEU A 317 13.85 12.99 -18.26
CA LEU A 317 14.46 13.97 -19.17
C LEU A 317 14.77 15.30 -18.45
N ASP A 318 15.89 15.92 -18.80
CA ASP A 318 16.21 17.29 -18.37
C ASP A 318 15.41 18.29 -19.21
N HIS A 319 14.22 18.59 -18.74
CA HIS A 319 13.26 19.48 -19.35
C HIS A 319 12.45 20.19 -18.26
N ALA A 320 11.86 21.34 -18.55
CA ALA A 320 11.07 22.12 -17.59
C ALA A 320 9.94 21.31 -16.93
N TRP A 321 9.31 20.38 -17.67
CA TRP A 321 8.24 19.50 -17.18
C TRP A 321 8.75 18.19 -16.57
N LYS A 322 10.08 17.94 -16.60
CA LYS A 322 10.73 16.73 -16.07
C LYS A 322 10.00 15.45 -16.47
N PRO A 323 9.71 15.24 -17.78
CA PRO A 323 9.00 14.05 -18.19
C PRO A 323 9.83 12.80 -17.88
N ARG A 324 9.21 11.81 -17.26
CA ARG A 324 9.79 10.50 -16.98
C ARG A 324 9.02 9.43 -17.74
N LEU A 325 9.73 8.60 -18.48
CA LEU A 325 9.19 7.39 -19.08
C LEU A 325 9.76 6.19 -18.34
N SER A 326 8.89 5.26 -17.96
CA SER A 326 9.30 4.01 -17.32
C SER A 326 8.61 2.79 -17.91
N LEU A 327 9.35 1.70 -17.96
CA LEU A 327 8.87 0.36 -18.30
C LEU A 327 8.86 -0.48 -17.03
N HIS A 328 7.80 -1.24 -16.86
CA HIS A 328 7.61 -2.12 -15.70
C HIS A 328 7.27 -3.53 -16.16
N TYR A 329 7.61 -4.50 -15.32
CA TYR A 329 7.19 -5.88 -15.47
C TYR A 329 6.90 -6.46 -14.09
N ASP A 330 5.70 -7.01 -13.94
CA ASP A 330 5.25 -7.68 -12.72
C ASP A 330 4.88 -9.13 -13.03
N HIS A 331 5.39 -10.05 -12.20
CA HIS A 331 5.07 -11.47 -12.30
C HIS A 331 4.82 -12.04 -10.91
N ALA A 332 3.57 -12.38 -10.63
CA ALA A 332 3.14 -13.00 -9.38
C ALA A 332 2.54 -14.37 -9.67
N SER A 333 3.01 -15.40 -8.99
CA SER A 333 2.52 -16.76 -9.16
C SER A 333 1.03 -16.89 -8.81
N GLY A 334 0.33 -17.75 -9.54
CA GLY A 334 -1.03 -18.19 -9.31
C GLY A 334 -1.07 -19.63 -8.79
N ASP A 335 -2.24 -20.08 -8.36
CA ASP A 335 -2.43 -21.42 -7.89
C ASP A 335 -2.75 -22.39 -9.06
N ARG A 336 -2.19 -23.58 -9.02
CA ARG A 336 -2.41 -24.64 -10.00
C ARG A 336 -3.25 -25.74 -9.38
N ASN A 337 -4.35 -26.11 -10.04
CA ASN A 337 -5.21 -27.16 -9.52
C ASN A 337 -4.45 -28.50 -9.35
N ASN A 338 -4.61 -29.11 -8.18
CA ASN A 338 -4.28 -30.52 -7.91
C ASN A 338 -2.81 -30.95 -7.92
N ASP A 339 -1.85 -30.04 -7.72
CA ASP A 339 -0.43 -30.44 -7.58
C ASP A 339 -0.01 -30.72 -6.12
N GLY A 340 -0.95 -30.64 -5.17
CA GLY A 340 -0.71 -30.85 -3.74
C GLY A 340 0.01 -29.68 -3.05
N LYS A 341 0.21 -28.58 -3.77
CA LYS A 341 0.82 -27.34 -3.28
C LYS A 341 -0.16 -26.20 -3.37
N PHE A 342 0.14 -25.12 -2.67
CA PHE A 342 -0.49 -23.84 -2.83
C PHE A 342 0.53 -22.84 -3.39
N THR A 343 0.33 -22.39 -4.62
CA THR A 343 1.34 -21.62 -5.36
C THR A 343 0.95 -20.16 -5.63
N ARG A 344 -0.23 -19.72 -5.15
CA ARG A 344 -0.65 -18.31 -5.27
C ARG A 344 0.11 -17.43 -4.31
N PHE A 345 0.73 -16.35 -4.82
CA PHE A 345 1.45 -15.38 -3.99
C PHE A 345 0.50 -14.61 -3.07
N ASP A 346 0.89 -14.46 -1.81
CA ASP A 346 0.19 -13.69 -0.79
C ASP A 346 0.84 -12.32 -0.61
N THR A 347 0.05 -11.25 -0.77
CA THR A 347 0.54 -9.86 -0.70
C THR A 347 0.74 -9.36 0.73
N LEU A 348 0.50 -10.19 1.74
CA LEU A 348 0.49 -9.83 3.15
C LEU A 348 -0.34 -8.53 3.40
N PHE A 349 0.29 -7.50 3.97
CA PHE A 349 -0.35 -6.22 4.31
C PHE A 349 0.13 -5.07 3.41
N GLY A 350 0.57 -5.39 2.21
CA GLY A 350 1.15 -4.45 1.26
C GLY A 350 0.17 -3.49 0.60
N ALA A 351 0.66 -2.34 0.18
CA ALA A 351 -0.06 -1.40 -0.66
C ALA A 351 0.11 -1.74 -2.15
N ARG A 352 -0.90 -1.41 -2.97
CA ARG A 352 -0.89 -1.70 -4.41
C ARG A 352 -1.22 -0.49 -5.31
N ARG A 353 -1.74 0.61 -4.75
CA ARG A 353 -2.15 1.80 -5.50
C ARG A 353 -1.03 2.40 -6.35
N PHE A 354 0.17 2.41 -5.85
CA PHE A 354 1.29 3.07 -6.51
C PHE A 354 1.76 2.34 -7.78
N GLU A 355 1.42 1.06 -7.95
CA GLU A 355 1.77 0.25 -9.11
C GLU A 355 0.57 -0.05 -10.02
N TYR A 356 -0.55 -0.51 -9.44
CA TYR A 356 -1.62 -1.17 -10.17
C TYR A 356 -2.88 -0.33 -10.37
N GLY A 357 -2.87 0.91 -9.92
CA GLY A 357 -4.00 1.79 -10.07
C GLY A 357 -4.88 1.94 -8.83
N PRO A 358 -6.00 2.67 -8.95
CA PRO A 358 -6.90 2.93 -7.84
C PRO A 358 -7.37 1.66 -7.15
N THR A 359 -7.59 1.76 -5.84
CA THR A 359 -8.26 0.76 -5.01
C THR A 359 -9.60 1.35 -4.53
N GLY A 360 -10.30 0.77 -3.61
CA GLY A 360 -11.65 1.20 -3.27
C GLY A 360 -12.68 0.46 -4.11
N LEU A 361 -13.63 1.14 -4.72
CA LEU A 361 -14.60 0.50 -5.62
C LEU A 361 -13.94 -0.23 -6.79
N TYR A 362 -12.79 0.23 -7.26
CA TYR A 362 -11.98 -0.37 -8.32
C TYR A 362 -10.97 -1.39 -7.74
N GLY A 363 -9.81 -1.55 -8.31
CA GLY A 363 -8.71 -2.39 -7.83
C GLY A 363 -8.74 -3.83 -8.33
N PRO A 364 -8.85 -4.07 -9.66
CA PRO A 364 -8.81 -5.42 -10.23
C PRO A 364 -7.46 -6.09 -10.06
N VAL A 365 -6.36 -5.33 -10.04
CA VAL A 365 -5.00 -5.84 -10.10
C VAL A 365 -4.34 -5.90 -8.72
N GLN A 366 -3.67 -7.00 -8.43
CA GLN A 366 -2.83 -7.20 -7.23
C GLN A 366 -1.70 -8.18 -7.53
N ARG A 367 -0.73 -8.28 -6.61
CA ARG A 367 0.41 -9.20 -6.72
C ARG A 367 -0.02 -10.64 -6.41
N ALA A 368 -0.89 -11.22 -7.24
CA ALA A 368 -1.32 -12.59 -7.16
C ALA A 368 -1.89 -13.02 -8.50
N ASN A 369 -1.42 -14.14 -9.04
CA ASN A 369 -1.83 -14.67 -10.33
C ASN A 369 -1.83 -13.61 -11.44
N LEU A 370 -0.66 -12.99 -11.67
CA LEU A 370 -0.51 -11.85 -12.55
C LEU A 370 0.78 -11.93 -13.36
N ILE A 371 0.67 -11.72 -14.67
CA ILE A 371 1.78 -11.34 -15.54
C ILE A 371 1.39 -10.01 -16.19
N SER A 372 2.22 -8.97 -16.05
CA SER A 372 1.86 -7.66 -16.55
C SER A 372 3.08 -6.78 -16.85
N PRO A 373 3.48 -6.66 -18.11
CA PRO A 373 4.30 -5.54 -18.54
C PRO A 373 3.49 -4.24 -18.46
N SER A 374 4.14 -3.11 -18.27
CA SER A 374 3.49 -1.80 -18.39
C SER A 374 4.45 -0.69 -18.80
N ILE A 375 3.87 0.36 -19.35
CA ILE A 375 4.56 1.60 -19.69
C ILE A 375 3.86 2.75 -18.96
N ARG A 376 4.64 3.67 -18.42
CA ARG A 376 4.13 4.84 -17.72
C ARG A 376 4.90 6.09 -18.13
N ALA A 377 4.15 7.15 -18.40
CA ALA A 377 4.67 8.49 -18.66
C ALA A 377 4.20 9.43 -17.55
N GLU A 378 5.12 10.17 -16.97
CA GLU A 378 4.91 11.07 -15.85
C GLU A 378 5.46 12.44 -16.14
N ILE A 379 4.84 13.48 -15.59
CA ILE A 379 5.33 14.85 -15.64
C ILE A 379 5.24 15.51 -14.27
N THR A 380 6.23 16.34 -13.95
CA THR A 380 6.27 17.15 -12.73
C THR A 380 6.70 18.57 -13.09
N PRO A 381 5.85 19.37 -13.74
CA PRO A 381 6.19 20.69 -14.23
C PRO A 381 6.57 21.68 -13.14
N SER A 382 6.00 21.48 -11.95
CA SER A 382 6.26 22.36 -10.79
C SER A 382 6.12 21.60 -9.48
N LYS A 383 6.33 22.27 -8.36
CA LYS A 383 6.01 21.75 -7.03
C LYS A 383 4.49 21.74 -6.73
N VAL A 384 3.71 22.37 -7.61
CA VAL A 384 2.26 22.57 -7.40
C VAL A 384 1.45 21.43 -8.02
N TRP A 385 1.91 20.84 -9.13
CA TRP A 385 1.16 19.77 -9.77
C TRP A 385 2.04 18.71 -10.46
N ASP A 386 1.52 17.54 -10.55
CA ASP A 386 2.06 16.40 -11.30
C ASP A 386 0.93 15.58 -11.93
N ALA A 387 1.27 14.86 -12.98
CA ALA A 387 0.34 13.96 -13.65
C ALA A 387 1.05 12.74 -14.21
N PHE A 388 0.31 11.66 -14.41
CA PHE A 388 0.78 10.51 -15.16
C PHE A 388 -0.32 9.85 -15.97
N VAL A 389 0.09 9.09 -16.97
CA VAL A 389 -0.70 8.09 -17.65
C VAL A 389 0.08 6.77 -17.68
N ALA A 390 -0.61 5.65 -17.49
CA ALA A 390 -0.03 4.32 -17.54
C ALA A 390 -0.91 3.38 -18.37
N TYR A 391 -0.28 2.51 -19.14
CA TYR A 391 -0.93 1.43 -19.89
C TYR A 391 -0.36 0.09 -19.45
N ARG A 392 -1.24 -0.91 -19.30
CA ARG A 392 -0.92 -2.21 -18.76
C ARG A 392 -1.80 -3.29 -19.38
N PRO A 393 -1.28 -4.18 -20.22
CA PRO A 393 -1.93 -5.45 -20.54
C PRO A 393 -1.80 -6.44 -19.37
N LEU A 394 -2.78 -7.32 -19.22
CA LEU A 394 -2.97 -8.15 -18.04
C LEU A 394 -3.20 -9.62 -18.45
N TRP A 395 -2.40 -10.51 -17.86
CA TRP A 395 -2.58 -11.96 -17.99
C TRP A 395 -2.57 -12.64 -16.63
N LEU A 396 -3.25 -13.76 -16.54
CA LEU A 396 -3.11 -14.72 -15.46
C LEU A 396 -1.77 -15.48 -15.62
N GLU A 397 -1.09 -15.78 -14.53
CA GLU A 397 0.03 -16.74 -14.51
C GLU A 397 -0.51 -18.18 -14.59
N SER A 398 -1.60 -18.48 -13.85
CA SER A 398 -2.31 -19.75 -13.89
C SER A 398 -3.75 -19.54 -14.40
N ALA A 399 -4.11 -20.22 -15.48
CA ALA A 399 -5.45 -20.13 -16.08
C ALA A 399 -6.57 -20.67 -15.17
N THR A 400 -6.22 -21.52 -14.18
CA THR A 400 -7.19 -22.20 -13.30
C THR A 400 -7.43 -21.49 -11.98
N ASP A 401 -6.66 -20.44 -11.68
CA ASP A 401 -6.78 -19.66 -10.46
C ASP A 401 -7.59 -18.38 -10.68
N THR A 402 -8.01 -17.77 -9.59
CA THR A 402 -8.67 -16.46 -9.58
C THR A 402 -7.73 -15.38 -10.12
N PHE A 403 -8.20 -14.56 -11.06
CA PHE A 403 -7.41 -13.43 -11.53
C PHE A 403 -7.29 -12.35 -10.43
N ALA A 404 -6.08 -12.11 -9.99
CA ALA A 404 -5.71 -11.02 -9.07
C ALA A 404 -6.77 -10.80 -7.96
N ALA A 405 -7.45 -9.65 -7.94
CA ALA A 405 -8.46 -9.28 -6.93
C ALA A 405 -9.90 -9.28 -7.47
N THR A 406 -10.15 -9.91 -8.62
CA THR A 406 -11.44 -9.81 -9.31
C THR A 406 -12.50 -10.81 -8.80
N LEU A 407 -12.10 -11.88 -8.14
CA LEU A 407 -12.91 -13.03 -7.77
C LEU A 407 -13.44 -13.83 -8.99
N ILE A 408 -12.96 -13.52 -10.20
CA ILE A 408 -13.28 -14.27 -11.41
C ILE A 408 -12.33 -15.46 -11.51
N ARG A 409 -12.87 -16.65 -11.69
CA ARG A 409 -12.13 -17.92 -11.77
C ARG A 409 -12.74 -18.89 -12.78
N ASP A 410 -11.89 -19.54 -13.56
CA ASP A 410 -12.26 -20.70 -14.36
C ASP A 410 -11.39 -21.91 -13.97
N ARG A 411 -11.93 -22.82 -13.15
CA ARG A 411 -11.21 -24.03 -12.72
C ARG A 411 -10.83 -24.97 -13.87
N SER A 412 -11.50 -24.85 -15.02
CA SER A 412 -11.21 -25.65 -16.21
C SER A 412 -10.05 -25.11 -17.05
N GLY A 413 -9.72 -23.82 -16.87
CA GLY A 413 -8.70 -23.10 -17.64
C GLY A 413 -9.09 -22.80 -19.10
N ARG A 414 -10.32 -23.09 -19.52
CA ARG A 414 -10.74 -22.93 -20.92
C ARG A 414 -10.94 -21.49 -21.34
N SER A 415 -11.13 -20.59 -20.39
CA SER A 415 -11.29 -19.15 -20.66
C SER A 415 -9.97 -18.46 -21.01
N GLY A 416 -8.86 -19.22 -21.05
CA GLY A 416 -7.52 -18.68 -21.35
C GLY A 416 -6.91 -17.88 -20.21
N THR A 417 -5.92 -17.07 -20.54
CA THR A 417 -5.16 -16.28 -19.53
C THR A 417 -5.23 -14.77 -19.77
N PHE A 418 -5.69 -14.30 -20.91
CA PHE A 418 -5.72 -12.87 -21.20
C PHE A 418 -6.89 -12.17 -20.47
N ALA A 419 -6.57 -11.36 -19.44
CA ALA A 419 -7.56 -10.66 -18.63
C ALA A 419 -7.99 -9.31 -19.22
N GLY A 420 -7.14 -8.66 -20.03
CA GLY A 420 -7.50 -7.42 -20.70
C GLY A 420 -6.41 -6.36 -20.71
N HIS A 421 -6.83 -5.12 -21.00
CA HIS A 421 -5.97 -3.94 -21.02
C HIS A 421 -6.46 -2.91 -20.00
N GLN A 422 -5.56 -2.40 -19.17
CA GLN A 422 -5.86 -1.29 -18.27
C GLN A 422 -5.11 -0.04 -18.72
N ILE A 423 -5.85 1.07 -18.79
CA ILE A 423 -5.30 2.42 -18.92
C ILE A 423 -5.71 3.21 -17.68
N GLU A 424 -4.79 3.92 -17.08
CA GLU A 424 -5.10 4.84 -15.99
C GLU A 424 -4.39 6.19 -16.15
N GLY A 425 -5.02 7.23 -15.64
CA GLY A 425 -4.43 8.55 -15.53
C GLY A 425 -4.71 9.16 -14.16
N ARG A 426 -3.81 10.02 -13.71
CA ARG A 426 -3.92 10.74 -12.44
C ARG A 426 -3.39 12.15 -12.61
N LEU A 427 -4.07 13.11 -11.97
CA LEU A 427 -3.63 14.49 -11.79
C LEU A 427 -3.68 14.85 -10.32
N ARG A 428 -2.62 15.48 -9.80
CA ARG A 428 -2.61 16.12 -8.49
C ARG A 428 -2.31 17.60 -8.66
N TYR A 429 -3.00 18.42 -7.88
CA TYR A 429 -2.82 19.88 -7.89
C TYR A 429 -2.93 20.44 -6.48
N TRP A 430 -1.88 21.09 -5.98
CA TRP A 430 -1.91 21.82 -4.75
C TRP A 430 -2.69 23.14 -4.93
N ILE A 431 -3.94 23.17 -4.45
CA ILE A 431 -4.77 24.38 -4.45
C ILE A 431 -4.15 25.40 -3.50
N ILE A 432 -3.76 24.95 -2.30
CA ILE A 432 -2.96 25.70 -1.34
C ILE A 432 -1.73 24.85 -1.00
N PRO A 433 -0.52 25.32 -1.34
CA PRO A 433 0.69 24.53 -1.13
C PRO A 433 0.83 24.04 0.33
N ASN A 434 1.04 22.75 0.50
CA ASN A 434 1.13 22.02 1.76
C ASN A 434 -0.15 21.97 2.62
N GLU A 435 -1.22 22.62 2.26
CA GLU A 435 -2.47 22.65 3.03
C GLU A 435 -3.62 21.96 2.31
N MET A 436 -3.79 22.19 1.00
CA MET A 436 -4.93 21.65 0.26
C MET A 436 -4.53 21.09 -1.10
N ILE A 437 -4.73 19.80 -1.29
CA ILE A 437 -4.43 19.11 -2.55
C ILE A 437 -5.69 18.51 -3.17
N LEU A 438 -5.85 18.72 -4.46
CA LEU A 438 -6.77 17.99 -5.33
C LEU A 438 -6.04 16.78 -5.90
N ASP A 439 -6.66 15.61 -5.87
CA ASP A 439 -6.17 14.37 -6.49
C ASP A 439 -7.33 13.71 -7.23
N THR A 440 -7.22 13.59 -8.55
CA THR A 440 -8.24 13.00 -9.40
C THR A 440 -7.64 12.00 -10.35
N GLY A 441 -8.39 11.00 -10.74
CA GLY A 441 -7.94 10.01 -11.69
C GLY A 441 -9.06 9.20 -12.30
N LEU A 442 -8.72 8.60 -13.43
CA LEU A 442 -9.59 7.73 -14.21
C LEU A 442 -8.88 6.41 -14.45
N ALA A 443 -9.63 5.32 -14.52
CA ALA A 443 -9.14 4.03 -14.98
C ALA A 443 -10.17 3.38 -15.92
N TYR A 444 -9.68 2.78 -16.97
CA TYR A 444 -10.46 2.01 -17.95
C TYR A 444 -9.87 0.61 -18.06
N LEU A 445 -10.70 -0.42 -17.91
CA LEU A 445 -10.35 -1.82 -18.10
C LEU A 445 -11.14 -2.38 -19.28
N ALA A 446 -10.48 -2.49 -20.43
CA ALA A 446 -10.98 -3.27 -21.55
C ALA A 446 -10.84 -4.75 -21.21
N LYS A 447 -11.97 -5.44 -20.95
CA LYS A 447 -11.97 -6.84 -20.54
C LYS A 447 -11.50 -7.73 -21.68
N GLY A 448 -10.53 -8.60 -21.39
CA GLY A 448 -10.08 -9.67 -22.30
C GLY A 448 -10.95 -10.93 -22.18
N ASP A 449 -10.56 -11.94 -22.93
CA ASP A 449 -11.33 -13.19 -23.05
C ASP A 449 -11.59 -13.86 -21.71
N PHE A 450 -10.61 -13.86 -20.80
CA PHE A 450 -10.80 -14.44 -19.46
C PHE A 450 -11.90 -13.72 -18.68
N LEU A 451 -11.87 -12.39 -18.60
CA LEU A 451 -12.86 -11.60 -17.85
C LEU A 451 -14.24 -11.54 -18.53
N ARG A 452 -14.37 -11.99 -19.78
CA ARG A 452 -15.64 -12.08 -20.51
C ARG A 452 -16.23 -13.49 -20.47
N ASN A 453 -15.38 -14.53 -20.53
CA ASN A 453 -15.82 -15.90 -20.80
C ASN A 453 -15.72 -16.85 -19.59
N ALA A 454 -15.08 -16.43 -18.47
CA ALA A 454 -15.01 -17.27 -17.29
C ALA A 454 -16.43 -17.55 -16.73
N PRO A 455 -16.66 -18.73 -16.12
CA PRO A 455 -18.02 -19.16 -15.73
C PRO A 455 -18.74 -18.21 -14.76
N ASN A 456 -18.02 -17.43 -13.97
CA ASN A 456 -18.56 -16.42 -13.07
C ASN A 456 -18.24 -14.98 -13.49
N ALA A 457 -17.84 -14.76 -14.73
CA ALA A 457 -17.65 -13.43 -15.28
C ALA A 457 -19.00 -12.68 -15.37
N PRO A 458 -19.04 -11.38 -15.06
CA PRO A 458 -20.27 -10.61 -15.19
C PRO A 458 -20.55 -10.32 -16.67
N ASP A 459 -21.82 -10.40 -17.07
CA ASP A 459 -22.28 -9.94 -18.37
C ASP A 459 -22.40 -8.41 -18.37
N THR A 460 -21.28 -7.74 -18.33
CA THR A 460 -21.16 -6.27 -18.35
C THR A 460 -20.10 -5.85 -19.36
N GLY A 461 -20.24 -4.63 -19.92
CA GLY A 461 -19.23 -4.06 -20.81
C GLY A 461 -17.88 -3.82 -20.12
N ASP A 462 -16.99 -3.13 -20.81
CA ASP A 462 -15.70 -2.70 -20.27
C ASP A 462 -15.88 -1.78 -19.06
N THR A 463 -14.99 -1.88 -18.09
CA THR A 463 -15.14 -1.17 -16.81
C THR A 463 -14.57 0.23 -16.90
N PHE A 464 -15.37 1.20 -16.47
CA PHE A 464 -14.93 2.58 -16.21
C PHE A 464 -14.92 2.87 -14.72
N TYR A 465 -13.90 3.59 -14.28
CA TYR A 465 -13.78 4.08 -12.92
C TYR A 465 -13.21 5.50 -12.91
N GLY A 466 -13.73 6.31 -12.01
CA GLY A 466 -13.20 7.66 -11.78
C GLY A 466 -13.32 8.06 -10.32
N TYR A 467 -12.43 8.93 -9.88
CA TYR A 467 -12.50 9.54 -8.56
C TYR A 467 -12.06 11.00 -8.57
N LEU A 468 -12.61 11.73 -7.64
CA LEU A 468 -12.20 13.08 -7.29
C LEU A 468 -12.06 13.16 -5.77
N ASN A 469 -10.87 13.49 -5.28
CA ASN A 469 -10.67 13.72 -3.87
C ASN A 469 -9.95 15.05 -3.62
N THR A 470 -10.28 15.69 -2.52
CA THR A 470 -9.55 16.83 -1.98
C THR A 470 -9.06 16.47 -0.60
N THR A 471 -7.82 16.78 -0.25
CA THR A 471 -7.31 16.60 1.10
C THR A 471 -6.91 17.96 1.67
N LEU A 472 -7.53 18.33 2.78
CA LEU A 472 -7.13 19.46 3.61
C LEU A 472 -6.25 18.92 4.75
N PHE A 473 -5.10 19.50 4.93
CA PHE A 473 -4.19 19.23 6.05
C PHE A 473 -4.23 20.41 7.02
N PHE A 474 -4.15 20.14 8.32
CA PHE A 474 -4.20 21.17 9.38
C PHE A 474 -3.44 20.78 10.65
#